data_7280dd7d6064f02d627e1e9782341b9f
#
_entry.id   7280dd7d6064f02d627e1e9782341b9f
#
_cell.length_a   1.000
_cell.length_b   1.000
_cell.length_c   1.000
_cell.angle_alpha   90.00
_cell.angle_beta   90.00
_cell.angle_gamma   90.00
#
_symmetry.space_group_name_H-M   'P 1'
#
loop_
_entity.id
_entity.type
_entity.pdbx_description
1 polymer ?
#
loop_
_entity_poly.entity_id
_entity_poly.type
_entity_poly.pdbx_seq_one_letter_code
_entity_poly.pdbx_strand_id
1 'polypeptide(L)'
;MILYLDTSSLLKYYIDEDHSADVRGWVDRADVLATSRVTLVEAAAALSRRHLGGGLTREQCRRAFADLEADWPLYIAVELYEELSAEVAWRNLLRGFDAIQLTAALTVRQGAGPEALAFSSFDAELNEAARAEGLSVLEPLG
;
A
#
# COMPACT_ATOMS: atom_id res chain seq x y z
N MET A 1 15.91 -0.17 -3.54
CA MET A 1 14.70 0.47 -4.06
C MET A 1 13.73 0.76 -2.92
N ILE A 2 12.93 1.78 -3.09
CA ILE A 2 11.82 2.08 -2.18
C ILE A 2 10.60 1.33 -2.69
N LEU A 3 9.96 0.55 -1.83
CA LEU A 3 8.71 -0.15 -2.18
C LEU A 3 7.54 0.58 -1.55
N TYR A 4 6.66 1.12 -2.39
CA TYR A 4 5.39 1.67 -1.93
C TYR A 4 4.35 0.56 -1.84
N LEU A 5 3.72 0.43 -0.69
CA LEU A 5 2.64 -0.52 -0.44
C LEU A 5 1.34 0.25 -0.19
N ASP A 6 0.32 0.04 -1.03
CA ASP A 6 -1.01 0.48 -0.67
C ASP A 6 -1.57 -0.46 0.41
N THR A 7 -2.76 -0.17 0.93
CA THR A 7 -3.34 -0.98 2.00
C THR A 7 -3.52 -2.44 1.61
N SER A 8 -3.98 -2.73 0.38
CA SER A 8 -4.22 -4.10 -0.08
C SER A 8 -2.94 -4.93 -0.10
N SER A 9 -1.85 -4.34 -0.55
CA SER A 9 -0.54 -4.98 -0.61
C SER A 9 0.09 -5.12 0.78
N LEU A 10 0.02 -4.06 1.58
CA LEU A 10 0.57 -4.05 2.94
C LEU A 10 -0.07 -5.14 3.80
N LEU A 11 -1.37 -5.33 3.72
CA LEU A 11 -2.07 -6.36 4.49
C LEU A 11 -1.54 -7.76 4.17
N LYS A 12 -1.17 -8.04 2.93
CA LYS A 12 -0.63 -9.34 2.53
C LYS A 12 0.74 -9.62 3.17
N TYR A 13 1.43 -8.61 3.59
CA TYR A 13 2.68 -8.78 4.32
C TYR A 13 2.44 -9.29 5.75
N TYR A 14 1.35 -8.85 6.39
CA TYR A 14 1.06 -9.15 7.79
C TYR A 14 0.11 -10.34 8.01
N ILE A 15 -0.64 -10.76 6.99
CA ILE A 15 -1.53 -11.92 7.05
C ILE A 15 -1.22 -12.88 5.92
N ASP A 16 -1.57 -14.16 6.10
CA ASP A 16 -1.42 -15.17 5.06
C ASP A 16 -2.68 -15.22 4.19
N GLU A 17 -2.55 -14.82 2.95
CA GLU A 17 -3.60 -14.90 1.93
C GLU A 17 -2.95 -15.03 0.55
N ASP A 18 -3.75 -15.02 -0.51
CA ASP A 18 -3.23 -15.11 -1.87
C ASP A 18 -2.21 -13.99 -2.11
N HIS A 19 -1.09 -14.35 -2.73
CA HIS A 19 0.01 -13.44 -3.07
C HIS A 19 0.82 -12.88 -1.89
N SER A 20 0.59 -13.37 -0.67
CA SER A 20 1.43 -12.96 0.48
C SER A 20 2.91 -13.29 0.27
N ALA A 21 3.21 -14.45 -0.34
CA ALA A 21 4.59 -14.82 -0.64
C ALA A 21 5.24 -13.84 -1.62
N ASP A 22 4.49 -13.38 -2.64
CA ASP A 22 5.01 -12.38 -3.59
C ASP A 22 5.36 -11.08 -2.89
N VAL A 23 4.44 -10.57 -2.07
CA VAL A 23 4.65 -9.31 -1.34
C VAL A 23 5.85 -9.43 -0.39
N ARG A 24 5.96 -10.53 0.36
CA ARG A 24 7.10 -10.76 1.26
C ARG A 24 8.42 -10.79 0.50
N GLY A 25 8.43 -11.39 -0.69
CA GLY A 25 9.61 -11.38 -1.55
C GLY A 25 9.99 -9.96 -2.01
N TRP A 26 9.00 -9.14 -2.35
CA TRP A 26 9.26 -7.74 -2.71
C TRP A 26 9.80 -6.94 -1.53
N VAL A 27 9.21 -7.12 -0.35
CA VAL A 27 9.66 -6.47 0.88
C VAL A 27 11.10 -6.85 1.21
N ASP A 28 11.44 -8.13 1.07
CA ASP A 28 12.80 -8.60 1.34
C ASP A 28 13.86 -7.95 0.44
N ARG A 29 13.48 -7.56 -0.77
CA ARG A 29 14.38 -6.91 -1.72
C ARG A 29 14.40 -5.39 -1.59
N ALA A 30 13.45 -4.81 -0.86
CA ALA A 30 13.36 -3.36 -0.70
C ALA A 30 14.35 -2.85 0.36
N ASP A 31 14.88 -1.67 0.14
CA ASP A 31 15.72 -0.99 1.14
C ASP A 31 14.86 -0.24 2.16
N VAL A 32 13.74 0.31 1.68
CA VAL A 32 12.81 1.11 2.49
C VAL A 32 11.39 0.85 2.04
N LEU A 33 10.46 0.84 2.98
CA LEU A 33 9.03 0.72 2.72
C LEU A 33 8.36 2.08 2.88
N ALA A 34 7.45 2.39 1.97
CA ALA A 34 6.67 3.61 1.98
C ALA A 34 5.18 3.32 1.87
N THR A 35 4.36 4.13 2.47
CA THR A 35 2.90 4.06 2.37
C THR A 35 2.31 5.42 2.73
N SER A 36 0.99 5.53 2.71
CA SER A 36 0.29 6.73 3.16
C SER A 36 -0.05 6.62 4.65
N ARG A 37 -0.15 7.73 5.34
CA ARG A 37 -0.63 7.75 6.73
C ARG A 37 -2.03 7.18 6.88
N VAL A 38 -2.89 7.31 5.86
CA VAL A 38 -4.24 6.72 5.90
C VAL A 38 -4.21 5.19 5.92
N THR A 39 -3.12 4.58 5.49
CA THR A 39 -2.98 3.12 5.43
C THR A 39 -3.11 2.48 6.82
N LEU A 40 -2.60 3.12 7.87
CA LEU A 40 -2.74 2.57 9.22
C LEU A 40 -4.21 2.45 9.62
N VAL A 41 -5.01 3.47 9.34
CA VAL A 41 -6.45 3.47 9.64
C VAL A 41 -7.19 2.47 8.76
N GLU A 42 -6.88 2.43 7.48
CA GLU A 42 -7.49 1.48 6.55
C GLU A 42 -7.18 0.03 6.95
N ALA A 43 -5.93 -0.24 7.32
CA ALA A 43 -5.51 -1.56 7.77
C ALA A 43 -6.24 -1.98 9.06
N ALA A 44 -6.36 -1.07 10.03
CA ALA A 44 -7.12 -1.31 11.25
C ALA A 44 -8.57 -1.65 10.94
N ALA A 45 -9.21 -0.88 10.06
CA ALA A 45 -10.59 -1.10 9.66
C ALA A 45 -10.77 -2.46 8.96
N ALA A 46 -9.87 -2.80 8.04
CA ALA A 46 -9.93 -4.07 7.32
C ALA A 46 -9.70 -5.26 8.24
N LEU A 47 -8.68 -5.23 9.09
CA LEU A 47 -8.35 -6.32 10.00
C LEU A 47 -9.42 -6.53 11.07
N SER A 48 -10.02 -5.45 11.57
CA SER A 48 -11.07 -5.54 12.59
C SER A 48 -12.29 -6.33 12.12
N ARG A 49 -12.50 -6.43 10.80
CA ARG A 49 -13.65 -7.12 10.21
C ARG A 49 -13.29 -8.42 9.48
N ARG A 50 -12.00 -8.67 9.26
CA ARG A 50 -11.54 -9.81 8.44
C ARG A 50 -11.97 -11.16 9.03
N HIS A 51 -12.02 -11.28 10.36
CA HIS A 51 -12.44 -12.50 11.03
C HIS A 51 -13.92 -12.85 10.79
N LEU A 52 -14.74 -11.87 10.40
CA LEU A 52 -16.15 -12.09 10.14
C LEU A 52 -16.41 -12.90 8.86
N GLY A 53 -15.46 -12.85 7.93
CA GLY A 53 -15.55 -13.60 6.67
C GLY A 53 -15.00 -15.03 6.74
N GLY A 54 -14.52 -15.47 7.91
CA GLY A 54 -13.87 -16.77 8.09
C GLY A 54 -12.40 -16.76 7.61
N GLY A 55 -11.70 -17.84 7.84
CA GLY A 55 -10.30 -18.01 7.43
C GLY A 55 -9.28 -17.45 8.40
N LEU A 56 -9.55 -16.31 9.04
CA LEU A 56 -8.69 -15.73 10.07
C LEU A 56 -9.48 -15.56 11.37
N THR A 57 -8.82 -15.85 12.49
CA THR A 57 -9.41 -15.61 13.81
C THR A 57 -9.23 -14.13 14.19
N ARG A 58 -10.04 -13.69 15.14
CA ARG A 58 -9.89 -12.34 15.70
C ARG A 58 -8.49 -12.15 16.28
N GLU A 59 -7.95 -13.16 16.95
CA GLU A 59 -6.61 -13.10 17.54
C GLU A 59 -5.53 -12.94 16.47
N GLN A 60 -5.66 -13.64 15.35
CA GLN A 60 -4.73 -13.49 14.21
C GLN A 60 -4.77 -12.10 13.63
N CYS A 61 -5.97 -11.52 13.51
CA CYS A 61 -6.13 -10.15 13.02
C CYS A 61 -5.53 -9.12 13.99
N ARG A 62 -5.72 -9.30 15.29
CA ARG A 62 -5.15 -8.41 16.30
C ARG A 62 -3.62 -8.49 16.29
N ARG A 63 -3.07 -9.70 16.15
CA ARG A 63 -1.62 -9.89 16.07
C ARG A 63 -1.03 -9.21 14.84
N ALA A 64 -1.69 -9.37 13.70
CA ALA A 64 -1.25 -8.71 12.47
C ALA A 64 -1.20 -7.19 12.63
N PHE A 65 -2.22 -6.60 13.26
CA PHE A 65 -2.25 -5.17 13.49
C PHE A 65 -1.16 -4.74 14.49
N ALA A 66 -0.92 -5.51 15.54
CA ALA A 66 0.14 -5.23 16.50
C ALA A 66 1.52 -5.26 15.83
N ASP A 67 1.75 -6.19 14.91
CA ASP A 67 2.99 -6.27 14.14
C ASP A 67 3.16 -5.05 13.24
N LEU A 68 2.09 -4.61 12.58
CA LEU A 68 2.09 -3.39 11.78
C LEU A 68 2.41 -2.16 12.64
N GLU A 69 1.80 -2.04 13.80
CA GLU A 69 2.07 -0.92 14.71
C GLU A 69 3.53 -0.90 15.16
N ALA A 70 4.11 -2.06 15.42
CA ALA A 70 5.53 -2.18 15.81
C ALA A 70 6.45 -1.73 14.66
N ASP A 71 6.08 -2.02 13.42
CA ASP A 71 6.86 -1.66 12.23
C ASP A 71 6.60 -0.23 11.75
N TRP A 72 5.49 0.38 12.16
CA TRP A 72 5.04 1.66 11.62
C TRP A 72 6.11 2.76 11.61
N PRO A 73 6.92 2.94 12.66
CA PRO A 73 7.97 3.96 12.67
C PRO A 73 9.04 3.77 11.60
N LEU A 74 9.15 2.57 11.01
CA LEU A 74 10.14 2.25 9.98
C LEU A 74 9.66 2.59 8.57
N TYR A 75 8.35 2.82 8.40
CA TYR A 75 7.77 3.21 7.11
C TYR A 75 8.01 4.69 6.84
N ILE A 76 8.24 5.03 5.57
CA ILE A 76 7.99 6.40 5.11
C ILE A 76 6.47 6.52 5.01
N ALA A 77 5.84 7.17 5.98
CA ALA A 77 4.40 7.37 5.99
C ALA A 77 4.09 8.78 5.50
N VAL A 78 3.60 8.87 4.27
CA VAL A 78 3.35 10.15 3.59
C VAL A 78 2.08 10.80 4.13
N GLU A 79 2.16 12.08 4.46
CA GLU A 79 1.02 12.86 4.92
C GLU A 79 -0.04 13.04 3.83
N LEU A 80 -1.25 13.37 4.25
CA LEU A 80 -2.33 13.67 3.32
C LEU A 80 -2.12 15.05 2.69
N TYR A 81 -1.97 15.07 1.36
CA TYR A 81 -1.94 16.29 0.57
C TYR A 81 -3.28 16.41 -0.16
N GLU A 82 -4.21 17.13 0.42
CA GLU A 82 -5.61 17.17 0.01
C GLU A 82 -5.79 17.66 -1.42
N GLU A 83 -5.22 18.82 -1.74
CA GLU A 83 -5.40 19.42 -3.06
C GLU A 83 -4.77 18.57 -4.17
N LEU A 84 -3.57 18.07 -3.93
CA LEU A 84 -2.88 17.21 -4.89
C LEU A 84 -3.62 15.90 -5.09
N SER A 85 -4.11 15.31 -4.00
CA SER A 85 -4.90 14.07 -4.06
C SER A 85 -6.21 14.27 -4.83
N ALA A 86 -6.86 15.42 -4.64
CA ALA A 86 -8.08 15.77 -5.38
C ALA A 86 -7.80 15.87 -6.88
N GLU A 87 -6.68 16.49 -7.25
CA GLU A 87 -6.27 16.60 -8.65
C GLU A 87 -5.98 15.23 -9.27
N VAL A 88 -5.27 14.37 -8.54
CA VAL A 88 -4.97 13.01 -8.98
C VAL A 88 -6.25 12.18 -9.13
N ALA A 89 -7.20 12.34 -8.20
CA ALA A 89 -8.51 11.66 -8.28
C ALA A 89 -9.27 12.09 -9.53
N TRP A 90 -9.31 13.38 -9.81
CA TRP A 90 -10.03 13.95 -10.94
C TRP A 90 -9.49 13.43 -12.27
N ARG A 91 -8.18 13.53 -12.48
CA ARG A 91 -7.60 13.16 -13.78
C ARG A 91 -7.54 11.65 -14.04
N ASN A 92 -7.57 10.83 -12.98
CA ASN A 92 -7.51 9.37 -13.11
C ASN A 92 -8.85 8.69 -12.81
N LEU A 93 -9.89 9.44 -12.50
CA LEU A 93 -11.22 8.92 -12.15
C LEU A 93 -11.16 7.90 -11.00
N LEU A 94 -10.35 8.19 -9.99
CA LEU A 94 -10.15 7.31 -8.85
C LEU A 94 -11.07 7.68 -7.67
N ARG A 95 -11.39 6.66 -6.87
CA ARG A 95 -11.99 6.88 -5.56
C ARG A 95 -11.01 7.61 -4.65
N GLY A 96 -11.53 8.34 -3.66
CA GLY A 96 -10.74 9.22 -2.81
C GLY A 96 -9.53 8.55 -2.16
N PHE A 97 -9.74 7.40 -1.51
CA PHE A 97 -8.62 6.72 -0.84
C PHE A 97 -7.58 6.18 -1.83
N ASP A 98 -7.99 5.70 -3.00
CA ASP A 98 -7.06 5.26 -4.03
C ASP A 98 -6.23 6.43 -4.57
N ALA A 99 -6.86 7.60 -4.73
CA ALA A 99 -6.15 8.81 -5.14
C ALA A 99 -5.12 9.24 -4.08
N ILE A 100 -5.45 9.12 -2.80
CA ILE A 100 -4.53 9.41 -1.71
C ILE A 100 -3.33 8.46 -1.77
N GLN A 101 -3.56 7.16 -2.00
CA GLN A 101 -2.48 6.18 -2.14
C GLN A 101 -1.57 6.51 -3.33
N LEU A 102 -2.15 6.80 -4.49
CA LEU A 102 -1.36 7.13 -5.67
C LEU A 102 -0.57 8.43 -5.47
N THR A 103 -1.21 9.45 -4.90
CA THR A 103 -0.55 10.73 -4.62
C THR A 103 0.63 10.56 -3.67
N ALA A 104 0.48 9.72 -2.65
CA ALA A 104 1.57 9.43 -1.71
C ALA A 104 2.76 8.80 -2.43
N ALA A 105 2.52 7.82 -3.30
CA ALA A 105 3.58 7.20 -4.10
C ALA A 105 4.26 8.19 -5.03
N LEU A 106 3.49 9.04 -5.70
CA LEU A 106 4.04 10.08 -6.59
C LEU A 106 4.90 11.09 -5.82
N THR A 107 4.50 11.42 -4.60
CA THR A 107 5.26 12.32 -3.72
C THR A 107 6.62 11.71 -3.35
N VAL A 108 6.65 10.43 -3.00
CA VAL A 108 7.91 9.72 -2.69
C VAL A 108 8.81 9.69 -3.93
N ARG A 109 8.24 9.37 -5.09
CA ARG A 109 9.00 9.34 -6.35
C ARG A 109 9.63 10.68 -6.66
N GLN A 110 8.89 11.76 -6.45
CA GLN A 110 9.40 13.10 -6.72
C GLN A 110 10.64 13.42 -5.89
N GLY A 111 10.69 12.96 -4.65
CA GLY A 111 11.83 13.17 -3.77
C GLY A 111 13.00 12.23 -4.03
N ALA A 112 12.74 10.99 -4.42
CA ALA A 112 13.75 9.93 -4.53
C ALA A 112 14.27 9.70 -5.95
N GLY A 113 13.53 10.15 -6.96
CA GLY A 113 13.84 9.93 -8.38
C GLY A 113 12.99 8.82 -9.00
N PRO A 114 12.80 8.86 -10.35
CA PRO A 114 11.82 8.02 -11.02
C PRO A 114 12.13 6.52 -11.00
N GLU A 115 13.40 6.14 -10.87
CA GLU A 115 13.79 4.73 -10.87
C GLU A 115 13.93 4.14 -9.47
N ALA A 116 13.82 4.97 -8.43
CA ALA A 116 14.03 4.53 -7.05
C ALA A 116 12.81 3.87 -6.43
N LEU A 117 11.62 4.02 -7.03
CA LEU A 117 10.34 3.60 -6.45
C LEU A 117 9.67 2.50 -7.28
N ALA A 118 9.26 1.43 -6.60
CA ALA A 118 8.33 0.44 -7.12
C ALA A 118 7.00 0.57 -6.38
N PHE A 119 5.90 0.44 -7.10
CA PHE A 119 4.54 0.57 -6.57
C PHE A 119 3.87 -0.80 -6.48
N SER A 120 3.17 -1.07 -5.39
CA SER A 120 2.51 -2.35 -5.16
C SER A 120 1.09 -2.15 -4.67
N SER A 121 0.13 -2.69 -5.43
CA SER A 121 -1.28 -2.73 -5.10
C SER A 121 -1.92 -3.97 -5.74
N PHE A 122 -3.01 -4.44 -5.16
CA PHE A 122 -3.81 -5.51 -5.73
C PHE A 122 -5.17 -5.01 -6.25
N ASP A 123 -5.29 -3.70 -6.41
CA ASP A 123 -6.43 -3.06 -7.07
C ASP A 123 -6.07 -2.77 -8.53
N ALA A 124 -6.79 -3.40 -9.46
CA ALA A 124 -6.48 -3.28 -10.88
C ALA A 124 -6.62 -1.85 -11.41
N GLU A 125 -7.65 -1.11 -10.96
CA GLU A 125 -7.86 0.27 -11.38
C GLU A 125 -6.75 1.18 -10.88
N LEU A 126 -6.35 0.99 -9.63
CA LEU A 126 -5.25 1.77 -9.05
C LEU A 126 -3.93 1.48 -9.75
N ASN A 127 -3.65 0.22 -10.08
CA ASN A 127 -2.44 -0.16 -10.83
C ASN A 127 -2.41 0.45 -12.21
N GLU A 128 -3.56 0.49 -12.90
CA GLU A 128 -3.66 1.12 -14.21
C GLU A 128 -3.37 2.62 -14.12
N ALA A 129 -3.94 3.30 -13.14
CA ALA A 129 -3.68 4.72 -12.90
C ALA A 129 -2.21 4.96 -12.54
N ALA A 130 -1.62 4.11 -11.73
CA ALA A 130 -0.21 4.19 -11.36
C ALA A 130 0.71 4.10 -12.59
N ARG A 131 0.42 3.17 -13.50
CA ARG A 131 1.17 3.04 -14.76
C ARG A 131 0.99 4.27 -15.64
N ALA A 132 -0.23 4.80 -15.72
CA ALA A 132 -0.51 6.02 -16.49
C ALA A 132 0.27 7.23 -15.97
N GLU A 133 0.54 7.28 -14.66
CA GLU A 133 1.36 8.32 -14.02
C GLU A 133 2.86 8.02 -14.10
N GLY A 134 3.25 6.92 -14.75
CA GLY A 134 4.65 6.56 -14.96
C GLY A 134 5.32 5.76 -13.86
N LEU A 135 4.56 5.23 -12.91
CA LEU A 135 5.11 4.38 -11.85
C LEU A 135 5.42 2.97 -12.36
N SER A 136 6.47 2.39 -11.81
CA SER A 136 6.81 0.98 -12.01
C SER A 136 5.95 0.13 -11.06
N VAL A 137 5.01 -0.62 -11.62
CA VAL A 137 4.06 -1.42 -10.84
C VAL A 137 4.54 -2.87 -10.75
N LEU A 138 4.65 -3.39 -9.54
CA LEU A 138 5.00 -4.79 -9.31
C LEU A 138 3.75 -5.67 -9.43
N GLU A 139 3.92 -6.81 -10.07
CA GLU A 139 2.85 -7.79 -10.21
C GLU A 139 3.36 -9.18 -9.82
N PRO A 140 2.48 -10.03 -9.26
CA PRO A 140 2.85 -11.41 -8.99
C PRO A 140 3.28 -12.16 -10.24
N LEU A 141 4.24 -13.06 -10.09
CA LEU A 141 4.67 -13.95 -11.17
C LEU A 141 3.64 -15.07 -11.33
N GLY A 142 3.02 -15.10 -12.47
CA GLY A 142 2.13 -16.18 -12.87
C GLY A 142 0.81 -16.29 -12.18
#